data_c8a23bf918a056de85cb8e12a5f9c0f2
#
_entry.id   c8a23bf918a056de85cb8e12a5f9c0f2
#
_cell.length_a   1.000
_cell.length_b   1.000
_cell.length_c   1.000
_cell.angle_alpha   90.00
_cell.angle_beta   90.00
_cell.angle_gamma   90.00
#
_symmetry.space_group_name_H-M   'P 1'
#
loop_
_entity.id
_entity.type
_entity.pdbx_description
1 polymer ?
#
loop_
_entity_poly.entity_id
_entity_poly.type
_entity_poly.pdbx_seq_one_letter_code
_entity_poly.pdbx_strand_id
1 'polypeptide(L)'
;MILELNNIDKSFGEKEVLKGVSFTAEGGKAFGLLGRNGAGKTTSIRIIMNVFPANGGEVLLDGKPIDYHKIGLGYLPEERGLYPKKLVIDQLAYFAELKGMSAKEAVRAVDYWLNRLGMTEYRNKRLDTLSKGNQQKIQLITALAHDPHIADISLE
;
A
#
# COMPACT_ATOMS: atom_id res chain seq x y z
N MET A 1 -16.87 0.86 6.22
CA MET A 1 -16.12 -0.01 5.29
C MET A 1 -15.51 -1.14 6.11
N ILE A 2 -15.79 -2.37 5.76
CA ILE A 2 -15.31 -3.58 6.43
C ILE A 2 -14.68 -4.47 5.37
N LEU A 3 -13.39 -4.77 5.51
CA LEU A 3 -12.66 -5.72 4.68
C LEU A 3 -12.67 -7.09 5.37
N GLU A 4 -13.07 -8.12 4.67
CA GLU A 4 -13.17 -9.48 5.19
C GLU A 4 -12.38 -10.44 4.31
N LEU A 5 -11.55 -11.27 4.94
CA LEU A 5 -10.97 -12.46 4.32
C LEU A 5 -11.66 -13.67 4.92
N ASN A 6 -12.22 -14.51 4.08
CA ASN A 6 -12.97 -15.70 4.52
C ASN A 6 -12.33 -16.96 3.96
N ASN A 7 -11.74 -17.76 4.85
CA ASN A 7 -11.15 -19.09 4.55
C ASN A 7 -10.20 -19.08 3.35
N ILE A 8 -9.28 -18.11 3.32
CA ILE A 8 -8.33 -17.97 2.22
C ILE A 8 -7.29 -19.09 2.25
N ASP A 9 -7.24 -19.84 1.16
CA ASP A 9 -6.22 -20.84 0.87
C ASP A 9 -5.30 -20.37 -0.25
N LYS A 10 -3.99 -20.62 -0.13
CA LYS A 10 -3.01 -20.34 -1.18
C LYS A 10 -1.84 -21.30 -1.14
N SER A 11 -1.59 -21.92 -2.30
CA SER A 11 -0.41 -22.75 -2.54
C SER A 11 0.40 -22.24 -3.74
N PHE A 12 1.70 -22.44 -3.71
CA PHE A 12 2.62 -22.24 -4.82
C PHE A 12 3.33 -23.57 -5.11
N GLY A 13 2.89 -24.25 -6.18
CA GLY A 13 3.27 -25.64 -6.42
C GLY A 13 2.80 -26.52 -5.26
N GLU A 14 3.70 -27.31 -4.70
CA GLU A 14 3.41 -28.21 -3.55
C GLU A 14 3.42 -27.47 -2.19
N LYS A 15 3.90 -26.22 -2.16
CA LYS A 15 4.01 -25.46 -0.91
C LYS A 15 2.71 -24.75 -0.60
N GLU A 16 2.02 -25.22 0.42
CA GLU A 16 0.85 -24.56 0.99
C GLU A 16 1.28 -23.42 1.93
N VAL A 17 0.87 -22.19 1.60
CA VAL A 17 1.30 -20.95 2.28
C VAL A 17 0.20 -20.38 3.17
N LEU A 18 -1.05 -20.41 2.72
CA LEU A 18 -2.21 -20.02 3.50
C LEU A 18 -3.17 -21.19 3.60
N LYS A 19 -3.72 -21.42 4.80
CA LYS A 19 -4.60 -22.53 5.18
C LYS A 19 -5.80 -21.97 5.91
N GLY A 20 -6.90 -21.72 5.20
CA GLY A 20 -8.15 -21.22 5.77
C GLY A 20 -8.00 -19.91 6.55
N VAL A 21 -7.18 -18.96 6.07
CA VAL A 21 -6.93 -17.70 6.77
C VAL A 21 -8.16 -16.82 6.72
N SER A 22 -8.63 -16.40 7.89
CA SER A 22 -9.79 -15.50 8.03
C SER A 22 -9.49 -14.38 9.00
N PHE A 23 -9.86 -13.15 8.63
CA PHE A 23 -9.86 -12.00 9.51
C PHE A 23 -10.72 -10.86 8.94
N THR A 24 -11.02 -9.89 9.79
CA THR A 24 -11.79 -8.70 9.44
C THR A 24 -11.03 -7.44 9.83
N ALA A 25 -10.98 -6.46 8.93
CA ALA A 25 -10.40 -5.15 9.17
C ALA A 25 -11.45 -4.06 8.98
N GLU A 26 -11.57 -3.15 9.96
CA GLU A 26 -12.56 -2.08 9.94
C GLU A 26 -11.96 -0.78 9.40
N GLY A 27 -12.71 -0.08 8.55
CA GLY A 27 -12.33 1.23 8.02
C GLY A 27 -12.17 2.27 9.13
N GLY A 28 -11.24 3.21 8.93
CA GLY A 28 -10.90 4.23 9.92
C GLY A 28 -10.01 3.74 11.07
N LYS A 29 -9.63 2.46 11.07
CA LYS A 29 -8.73 1.85 12.05
C LYS A 29 -7.50 1.27 11.36
N ALA A 30 -6.37 1.24 12.06
CA ALA A 30 -5.22 0.46 11.63
C ALA A 30 -5.41 -1.00 12.03
N PHE A 31 -5.23 -1.92 11.08
CA PHE A 31 -5.23 -3.36 11.31
C PHE A 31 -3.79 -3.89 11.18
N GLY A 32 -3.29 -4.54 12.21
CA GLY A 32 -1.93 -5.10 12.23
C GLY A 32 -1.91 -6.60 11.91
N LEU A 33 -1.25 -6.97 10.81
CA LEU A 33 -1.02 -8.37 10.47
C LEU A 33 0.36 -8.79 10.98
N LEU A 34 0.39 -9.47 12.12
CA LEU A 34 1.61 -9.89 12.80
C LEU A 34 1.88 -11.38 12.59
N GLY A 35 3.15 -11.76 12.52
CA GLY A 35 3.56 -13.15 12.38
C GLY A 35 5.02 -13.29 11.99
N ARG A 36 5.56 -14.51 12.12
CA ARG A 36 6.95 -14.85 11.74
C ARG A 36 7.15 -14.67 10.23
N ASN A 37 8.42 -14.56 9.82
CA ASN A 37 8.75 -14.60 8.38
C ASN A 37 8.29 -15.94 7.79
N GLY A 38 7.65 -15.87 6.61
CA GLY A 38 7.04 -17.03 5.97
C GLY A 38 5.63 -17.41 6.47
N ALA A 39 5.04 -16.68 7.43
CA ALA A 39 3.69 -16.94 7.92
C ALA A 39 2.55 -16.56 6.94
N GLY A 40 2.87 -16.14 5.72
CA GLY A 40 1.89 -15.81 4.70
C GLY A 40 1.37 -14.37 4.73
N LYS A 41 1.91 -13.47 5.57
CA LYS A 41 1.48 -12.06 5.65
C LYS A 41 1.47 -11.37 4.29
N THR A 42 2.63 -11.34 3.62
CA THR A 42 2.79 -10.74 2.29
C THR A 42 1.89 -11.41 1.24
N THR A 43 1.67 -12.72 1.36
CA THR A 43 0.77 -13.46 0.47
C THR A 43 -0.68 -13.01 0.65
N SER A 44 -1.15 -12.86 1.91
CA SER A 44 -2.50 -12.37 2.21
C SER A 44 -2.70 -10.95 1.69
N ILE A 45 -1.72 -10.05 1.91
CA ILE A 45 -1.75 -8.67 1.40
C ILE A 45 -1.83 -8.66 -0.12
N ARG A 46 -1.01 -9.45 -0.81
CA ARG A 46 -1.02 -9.51 -2.28
C ARG A 46 -2.33 -10.06 -2.85
N ILE A 47 -3.01 -10.95 -2.13
CA ILE A 47 -4.36 -11.40 -2.50
C ILE A 47 -5.37 -10.26 -2.33
N ILE A 48 -5.36 -9.52 -1.20
CA ILE A 48 -6.20 -8.34 -0.97
C ILE A 48 -5.96 -7.29 -2.07
N MET A 49 -4.70 -7.06 -2.44
CA MET A 49 -4.30 -6.11 -3.47
C MET A 49 -4.53 -6.61 -4.91
N ASN A 50 -5.15 -7.78 -5.07
CA ASN A 50 -5.45 -8.40 -6.36
C ASN A 50 -4.21 -8.61 -7.26
N VAL A 51 -3.05 -8.87 -6.67
CA VAL A 51 -1.82 -9.19 -7.41
C VAL A 51 -1.90 -10.59 -8.01
N PHE A 52 -2.51 -11.53 -7.28
CA PHE A 52 -2.85 -12.88 -7.74
C PHE A 52 -4.07 -13.42 -6.94
N PRO A 53 -4.84 -14.36 -7.51
CA PRO A 53 -6.01 -14.94 -6.84
C PRO A 53 -5.61 -15.91 -5.72
N ALA A 54 -6.50 -16.07 -4.75
CA ALA A 54 -6.49 -17.20 -3.82
C ALA A 54 -6.82 -18.51 -4.54
N ASN A 55 -6.46 -19.65 -3.96
CA ASN A 55 -6.92 -20.97 -4.44
C ASN A 55 -8.30 -21.34 -3.88
N GLY A 56 -8.65 -20.81 -2.72
CA GLY A 56 -9.95 -20.98 -2.08
C GLY A 56 -10.27 -19.79 -1.17
N GLY A 57 -11.53 -19.70 -0.78
CA GLY A 57 -12.02 -18.58 0.02
C GLY A 57 -12.34 -17.34 -0.80
N GLU A 58 -12.67 -16.25 -0.12
CA GLU A 58 -13.08 -15.00 -0.76
C GLU A 58 -12.62 -13.79 0.03
N VAL A 59 -12.42 -12.66 -0.70
CA VAL A 59 -12.14 -11.35 -0.12
C VAL A 59 -13.32 -10.44 -0.40
N LEU A 60 -13.92 -9.92 0.66
CA LEU A 60 -15.11 -9.09 0.58
C LEU A 60 -14.83 -7.68 1.13
N LEU A 61 -15.57 -6.72 0.60
CA LEU A 61 -15.66 -5.36 1.11
C LEU A 61 -17.13 -5.04 1.35
N ASP A 62 -17.47 -4.75 2.63
CA ASP A 62 -18.86 -4.55 3.06
C ASP A 62 -19.79 -5.70 2.62
N GLY A 63 -19.31 -6.96 2.81
CA GLY A 63 -20.03 -8.18 2.49
C GLY A 63 -20.18 -8.50 0.99
N LYS A 64 -19.46 -7.81 0.11
CA LYS A 64 -19.52 -8.00 -1.36
C LYS A 64 -18.12 -8.20 -1.93
N PRO A 65 -17.97 -8.95 -3.05
CA PRO A 65 -16.71 -9.04 -3.77
C PRO A 65 -16.19 -7.64 -4.13
N ILE A 66 -14.87 -7.45 -4.03
CA ILE A 66 -14.24 -6.15 -4.27
C ILE A 66 -14.30 -5.82 -5.77
N ASP A 67 -14.87 -4.66 -6.10
CA ASP A 67 -14.74 -4.06 -7.42
C ASP A 67 -13.47 -3.21 -7.49
N TYR A 68 -12.37 -3.81 -7.89
CA TYR A 68 -11.04 -3.17 -7.94
C TYR A 68 -10.95 -2.01 -8.94
N HIS A 69 -11.92 -1.82 -9.82
CA HIS A 69 -11.99 -0.65 -10.71
C HIS A 69 -12.51 0.60 -9.99
N LYS A 70 -13.23 0.40 -8.88
CA LYS A 70 -13.83 1.50 -8.09
C LYS A 70 -13.10 1.81 -6.78
N ILE A 71 -12.13 0.97 -6.42
CA ILE A 71 -11.42 1.07 -5.15
C ILE A 71 -9.98 1.50 -5.38
N GLY A 72 -9.59 2.63 -4.77
CA GLY A 72 -8.19 3.04 -4.70
C GLY A 72 -7.41 2.13 -3.75
N LEU A 73 -6.32 1.56 -4.23
CA LEU A 73 -5.39 0.75 -3.45
C LEU A 73 -4.05 1.46 -3.31
N GLY A 74 -3.60 1.66 -2.07
CA GLY A 74 -2.27 2.11 -1.72
C GLY A 74 -1.42 0.91 -1.28
N TYR A 75 -0.28 0.72 -1.90
CA TYR A 75 0.66 -0.35 -1.55
C TYR A 75 2.06 0.22 -1.33
N LEU A 76 2.62 -0.10 -0.18
CA LEU A 76 3.99 0.23 0.15
C LEU A 76 4.81 -1.06 0.08
N PRO A 77 5.55 -1.31 -1.02
CA PRO A 77 6.38 -2.51 -1.16
C PRO A 77 7.54 -2.48 -0.15
N GLU A 78 7.96 -3.65 0.31
CA GLU A 78 9.15 -3.84 1.15
C GLU A 78 10.42 -3.33 0.45
N GLU A 79 10.50 -3.49 -0.88
CA GLU A 79 11.60 -2.95 -1.68
C GLU A 79 11.37 -1.47 -2.04
N ARG A 80 12.45 -0.70 -2.01
CA ARG A 80 12.42 0.74 -2.29
C ARG A 80 12.10 1.00 -3.76
N GLY A 81 10.84 1.19 -4.10
CA GLY A 81 10.37 1.52 -5.46
C GLY A 81 10.65 2.95 -5.91
N LEU A 82 11.40 3.74 -5.14
CA LEU A 82 11.67 5.15 -5.43
C LEU A 82 13.01 5.36 -6.14
N TYR A 83 13.09 6.41 -6.93
CA TYR A 83 14.28 6.77 -7.71
C TYR A 83 15.24 7.64 -6.89
N PRO A 84 16.44 7.13 -6.50
CA PRO A 84 17.35 7.84 -5.58
C PRO A 84 17.79 9.22 -6.06
N LYS A 85 18.03 9.36 -7.37
CA LYS A 85 18.56 10.60 -7.97
C LYS A 85 17.47 11.59 -8.42
N LYS A 86 16.18 11.28 -8.24
CA LYS A 86 15.08 12.18 -8.59
C LYS A 86 14.67 13.04 -7.41
N LEU A 87 14.13 14.23 -7.71
CA LEU A 87 13.55 15.09 -6.68
C LEU A 87 12.34 14.43 -6.04
N VAL A 88 12.14 14.70 -4.76
CA VAL A 88 11.02 14.14 -3.98
C VAL A 88 9.68 14.48 -4.64
N ILE A 89 9.44 15.76 -4.94
CA ILE A 89 8.16 16.20 -5.53
C ILE A 89 7.89 15.55 -6.89
N ASP A 90 8.90 15.47 -7.77
CA ASP A 90 8.72 14.96 -9.12
C ASP A 90 8.26 13.50 -9.13
N GLN A 91 8.92 12.67 -8.33
CA GLN A 91 8.58 11.24 -8.29
C GLN A 91 7.27 10.98 -7.55
N LEU A 92 6.97 11.71 -6.48
CA LEU A 92 5.71 11.55 -5.76
C LEU A 92 4.51 11.98 -6.61
N ALA A 93 4.61 13.12 -7.31
CA ALA A 93 3.58 13.57 -8.24
C ALA A 93 3.38 12.56 -9.36
N TYR A 94 4.47 12.06 -9.96
CA TYR A 94 4.42 11.02 -10.99
C TYR A 94 3.66 9.76 -10.52
N PHE A 95 3.95 9.24 -9.32
CA PHE A 95 3.24 8.07 -8.80
C PHE A 95 1.76 8.36 -8.53
N ALA A 96 1.41 9.55 -8.06
CA ALA A 96 0.02 9.95 -7.87
C ALA A 96 -0.73 10.08 -9.21
N GLU A 97 -0.08 10.62 -10.26
CA GLU A 97 -0.62 10.68 -11.61
C GLU A 97 -0.85 9.28 -12.21
N LEU A 98 0.06 8.32 -11.98
CA LEU A 98 -0.14 6.92 -12.38
C LEU A 98 -1.36 6.28 -11.73
N LYS A 99 -1.82 6.82 -10.58
CA LYS A 99 -3.04 6.41 -9.89
C LYS A 99 -4.28 7.18 -10.34
N GLY A 100 -4.19 7.96 -11.42
CA GLY A 100 -5.31 8.63 -12.05
C GLY A 100 -5.54 10.07 -11.62
N MET A 101 -4.68 10.66 -10.79
CA MET A 101 -4.78 12.07 -10.42
C MET A 101 -4.33 12.96 -11.58
N SER A 102 -4.95 14.14 -11.73
CA SER A 102 -4.39 15.19 -12.57
C SER A 102 -3.08 15.73 -11.96
N ALA A 103 -2.17 16.27 -12.77
CA ALA A 103 -0.90 16.85 -12.30
C ALA A 103 -1.11 17.88 -11.18
N LYS A 104 -2.15 18.71 -11.28
CA LYS A 104 -2.47 19.72 -10.27
C LYS A 104 -2.93 19.10 -8.95
N GLU A 105 -3.76 18.06 -8.99
CA GLU A 105 -4.22 17.32 -7.82
C GLU A 105 -3.05 16.55 -7.18
N ALA A 106 -2.23 15.88 -7.98
CA ALA A 106 -1.06 15.15 -7.52
C ALA A 106 -0.10 16.04 -6.71
N VAL A 107 0.25 17.22 -7.24
CA VAL A 107 1.12 18.17 -6.53
C VAL A 107 0.49 18.63 -5.22
N ARG A 108 -0.81 18.96 -5.21
CA ARG A 108 -1.51 19.38 -3.99
C ARG A 108 -1.54 18.28 -2.92
N ALA A 109 -1.83 17.06 -3.32
CA ALA A 109 -1.87 15.91 -2.42
C ALA A 109 -0.48 15.62 -1.83
N VAL A 110 0.56 15.68 -2.67
CA VAL A 110 1.96 15.50 -2.23
C VAL A 110 2.35 16.60 -1.25
N ASP A 111 2.06 17.86 -1.55
CA ASP A 111 2.37 18.99 -0.66
C ASP A 111 1.63 18.88 0.69
N TYR A 112 0.37 18.43 0.68
CA TYR A 112 -0.38 18.14 1.90
C TYR A 112 0.31 17.09 2.76
N TRP A 113 0.71 15.95 2.18
CA TRP A 113 1.35 14.87 2.92
C TRP A 113 2.78 15.22 3.37
N LEU A 114 3.56 15.94 2.56
CA LEU A 114 4.87 16.46 2.95
C LEU A 114 4.74 17.36 4.19
N ASN A 115 3.77 18.26 4.20
CA ASN A 115 3.50 19.11 5.36
C ASN A 115 3.07 18.28 6.59
N ARG A 116 2.14 17.35 6.43
CA ARG A 116 1.62 16.51 7.50
C ARG A 116 2.69 15.64 8.17
N LEU A 117 3.69 15.18 7.42
CA LEU A 117 4.80 14.36 7.91
C LEU A 117 6.04 15.17 8.30
N GLY A 118 5.99 16.51 8.25
CA GLY A 118 7.11 17.38 8.57
C GLY A 118 8.27 17.27 7.57
N MET A 119 7.95 17.06 6.28
CA MET A 119 8.92 16.78 5.22
C MET A 119 8.99 17.89 4.14
N THR A 120 8.35 19.02 4.37
CA THR A 120 8.27 20.13 3.37
C THR A 120 9.62 20.63 2.90
N GLU A 121 10.62 20.69 3.78
CA GLU A 121 11.99 21.10 3.47
C GLU A 121 12.71 20.18 2.47
N TYR A 122 12.23 18.93 2.32
CA TYR A 122 12.81 17.93 1.41
C TYR A 122 12.14 17.89 0.04
N ARG A 123 11.10 18.70 -0.17
CA ARG A 123 10.29 18.73 -1.39
C ARG A 123 11.11 18.78 -2.68
N ASN A 124 12.10 19.65 -2.72
CA ASN A 124 12.96 19.89 -3.88
C ASN A 124 14.36 19.27 -3.71
N LYS A 125 14.52 18.31 -2.81
CA LYS A 125 15.78 17.58 -2.62
C LYS A 125 15.72 16.22 -3.32
N ARG A 126 16.89 15.70 -3.67
CA ARG A 126 17.02 14.34 -4.21
C ARG A 126 16.82 13.34 -3.08
N LEU A 127 16.17 12.22 -3.39
CA LEU A 127 15.86 11.20 -2.39
C LEU A 127 17.12 10.63 -1.70
N ASP A 128 18.22 10.42 -2.46
CA ASP A 128 19.47 9.86 -1.95
C ASP A 128 20.20 10.79 -0.94
N THR A 129 19.80 12.06 -0.84
CA THR A 129 20.33 12.99 0.17
C THR A 129 19.63 12.91 1.52
N LEU A 130 18.52 12.15 1.62
CA LEU A 130 17.73 12.00 2.83
C LEU A 130 18.23 10.82 3.67
N SER A 131 18.06 10.92 5.01
CA SER A 131 18.24 9.78 5.90
C SER A 131 17.30 8.63 5.57
N LYS A 132 17.64 7.40 5.97
CA LYS A 132 16.79 6.22 5.75
C LYS A 132 15.36 6.42 6.29
N GLY A 133 15.21 6.97 7.49
CA GLY A 133 13.90 7.24 8.08
C GLY A 133 13.09 8.28 7.28
N ASN A 134 13.76 9.32 6.76
CA ASN A 134 13.09 10.29 5.90
C ASN A 134 12.71 9.68 4.54
N GLN A 135 13.55 8.82 3.97
CA GLN A 135 13.20 8.06 2.76
C GLN A 135 11.97 7.18 2.98
N GLN A 136 11.84 6.53 4.14
CA GLN A 136 10.64 5.75 4.50
C GLN A 136 9.38 6.63 4.58
N LYS A 137 9.48 7.83 5.17
CA LYS A 137 8.36 8.79 5.17
C LYS A 137 7.95 9.21 3.75
N ILE A 138 8.93 9.48 2.86
CA ILE A 138 8.63 9.78 1.46
C ILE A 138 7.96 8.59 0.77
N GLN A 139 8.44 7.38 1.03
CA GLN A 139 7.84 6.16 0.49
C GLN A 139 6.39 5.96 0.97
N LEU A 140 6.09 6.28 2.23
CA LEU A 140 4.72 6.27 2.75
C LEU A 140 3.79 7.19 1.97
N ILE A 141 4.28 8.36 1.54
CA ILE A 141 3.48 9.30 0.74
C ILE A 141 3.04 8.68 -0.59
N THR A 142 3.86 7.84 -1.23
CA THR A 142 3.46 7.18 -2.48
C THR A 142 2.22 6.29 -2.33
N ALA A 143 2.09 5.66 -1.17
CA ALA A 143 0.94 4.80 -0.88
C ALA A 143 -0.32 5.60 -0.51
N LEU A 144 -0.18 6.82 0.02
CA LEU A 144 -1.28 7.60 0.60
C LEU A 144 -1.73 8.80 -0.26
N ALA A 145 -0.88 9.33 -1.13
CA ALA A 145 -1.14 10.61 -1.83
C ALA A 145 -2.40 10.59 -2.71
N HIS A 146 -2.76 9.45 -3.27
CA HIS A 146 -3.96 9.30 -4.12
C HIS A 146 -5.24 8.97 -3.33
N ASP A 147 -5.22 9.14 -1.99
CA ASP A 147 -6.34 8.89 -1.08
C ASP A 147 -6.98 7.49 -1.25
N PRO A 148 -6.21 6.42 -1.02
CA PRO A 148 -6.70 5.06 -1.24
C PRO A 148 -7.78 4.66 -0.22
N HIS A 149 -8.72 3.82 -0.65
CA HIS A 149 -9.71 3.20 0.23
C HIS A 149 -9.08 2.15 1.16
N ILE A 150 -8.09 1.44 0.64
CA ILE A 150 -7.30 0.45 1.37
C ILE A 150 -5.82 0.77 1.16
N ALA A 151 -5.08 0.96 2.23
CA ALA A 151 -3.63 1.13 2.18
C ALA A 151 -2.93 0.02 2.96
N ASP A 152 -2.01 -0.68 2.30
CA ASP A 152 -1.05 -1.56 2.96
C ASP A 152 0.25 -0.80 3.25
N ILE A 153 0.67 -0.86 4.50
CA ILE A 153 1.89 -0.23 4.97
C ILE A 153 2.72 -1.30 5.67
N SER A 154 3.56 -1.99 4.91
CA SER A 154 4.53 -2.94 5.45
C SER A 154 5.70 -2.17 6.06
N LEU A 155 5.86 -2.29 7.38
CA LEU A 155 6.99 -1.73 8.14
C LEU A 155 7.94 -2.88 8.51
N GLU A 156 9.19 -2.83 8.04
CA GLU A 156 10.30 -3.66 8.52
C GLU A 156 11.16 -2.91 9.55
#